data_1cdf11d321b71252a7c38da16dd04a75
#
_entry.id   1cdf11d321b71252a7c38da16dd04a75
#
_cell.length_a   1.000
_cell.length_b   1.000
_cell.length_c   1.000
_cell.angle_alpha   90.00
_cell.angle_beta   90.00
_cell.angle_gamma   90.00
#
_symmetry.space_group_name_H-M   'P 1'
#
loop_
_entity.id
_entity.type
_entity.pdbx_description
1 polymer ?
#
loop_
_entity_poly.entity_id
_entity_poly.type
_entity_poly.pdbx_seq_one_letter_code
_entity_poly.pdbx_strand_id
1 'polypeptide(L)'
;MIQDNDQADLSSGRRDFIAAGVASVTLAAAGTFSSAAASAADSSVSRNAGLHGSVKALVFDVFGTVVDWRGSIIREGELLGKRKGINADWVAFADAWRGGYQPTMQKVRSGQIAWTNIDGLHRIILNDLLRQFNINGLSEEEIDHFNRAWHRLWPWPDAVGGLQRLKSRYIISTLSNGNVALLTNMGKYAGLPWDCILSAELFGHYKPDPEVYLGAAKLLGPSPSQVMMTAAHMDDLMAAKKLGLRTALVTRPLEFGGKRRADTAEDGEGIVDVIASDFMDLAAKMGT
;
A
#
# COMPACT_ATOMS: atom_id res chain seq x y z
N MET A 1 3.52 67.37 -3.28
CA MET A 1 2.54 68.14 -4.06
C MET A 1 1.41 67.22 -4.29
N ILE A 2 0.41 67.38 -3.45
CA ILE A 2 -0.97 67.87 -3.74
C ILE A 2 -1.80 66.66 -4.20
N GLN A 3 -2.62 66.07 -3.30
CA GLN A 3 -3.98 66.44 -2.87
C GLN A 3 -4.99 66.23 -4.01
N ASP A 4 -6.18 65.80 -3.92
CA ASP A 4 -7.16 65.63 -2.81
C ASP A 4 -8.34 64.82 -3.34
N ASN A 5 -8.97 64.07 -2.47
CA ASN A 5 -10.37 64.20 -2.03
C ASN A 5 -11.47 64.30 -3.13
N ASP A 6 -12.50 63.46 -3.01
CA ASP A 6 -13.73 63.93 -2.40
C ASP A 6 -14.74 62.81 -2.10
N GLN A 7 -15.32 62.94 -0.95
CA GLN A 7 -16.51 62.31 -0.41
C GLN A 7 -17.78 62.91 -0.99
N ALA A 8 -18.88 62.22 -0.88
CA ALA A 8 -20.21 62.60 -0.45
C ALA A 8 -21.25 61.63 -0.99
N ASP A 9 -22.12 61.17 -0.34
CA ASP A 9 -22.97 61.32 0.86
C ASP A 9 -24.44 61.12 0.49
N LEU A 10 -25.13 60.32 1.32
CA LEU A 10 -26.54 60.40 1.74
C LEU A 10 -27.68 60.49 0.69
N SER A 11 -28.71 59.71 0.71
CA SER A 11 -29.77 59.65 1.68
C SER A 11 -31.01 58.88 1.17
N SER A 12 -31.55 58.06 1.98
CA SER A 12 -32.95 57.94 2.46
C SER A 12 -34.12 57.93 1.46
N GLY A 13 -34.97 56.96 1.63
CA GLY A 13 -36.35 56.96 1.14
C GLY A 13 -37.13 55.73 1.65
N ARG A 14 -37.87 55.94 2.70
CA ARG A 14 -38.83 55.04 3.35
C ARG A 14 -40.12 54.88 2.55
N ARG A 15 -40.85 53.78 2.96
CA ARG A 15 -42.35 53.59 2.91
C ARG A 15 -42.83 52.78 1.70
N ASP A 16 -43.83 51.96 1.81
CA ASP A 16 -44.60 51.25 2.87
C ASP A 16 -45.55 50.27 2.15
N PHE A 17 -45.94 49.17 2.91
CA PHE A 17 -47.19 48.40 2.78
C PHE A 17 -47.45 47.63 1.47
N ILE A 18 -47.79 46.33 1.50
CA ILE A 18 -49.05 45.72 1.97
C ILE A 18 -48.88 44.23 2.14
N ALA A 19 -49.50 43.70 3.19
CA ALA A 19 -49.65 42.29 3.53
C ALA A 19 -50.70 41.59 2.66
N ALA A 20 -50.53 40.30 2.41
CA ALA A 20 -51.59 39.30 2.55
C ALA A 20 -51.16 37.93 2.01
N GLY A 21 -51.51 36.86 2.68
CA GLY A 21 -51.65 35.53 2.09
C GLY A 21 -50.83 34.40 2.77
N VAL A 22 -51.38 33.94 3.90
CA VAL A 22 -50.99 32.66 4.54
C VAL A 22 -51.44 31.50 3.64
N ALA A 23 -50.52 30.64 3.28
CA ALA A 23 -50.84 29.28 2.88
C ALA A 23 -49.80 28.35 3.50
N SER A 24 -50.19 27.71 4.58
CA SER A 24 -49.45 26.64 5.23
C SER A 24 -49.47 25.40 4.31
N VAL A 25 -48.29 25.03 3.81
CA VAL A 25 -48.10 23.67 3.27
C VAL A 25 -47.13 22.98 4.24
N THR A 26 -47.68 22.08 5.01
CA THR A 26 -46.98 21.15 5.88
C THR A 26 -46.12 20.23 5.01
N LEU A 27 -44.80 20.37 5.11
CA LEU A 27 -43.87 19.46 4.53
C LEU A 27 -43.56 18.32 5.50
N ALA A 28 -44.30 17.23 5.35
CA ALA A 28 -43.97 15.95 5.99
C ALA A 28 -43.18 15.10 5.02
N ALA A 29 -41.86 15.26 4.98
CA ALA A 29 -40.95 14.32 4.35
C ALA A 29 -39.50 14.58 4.82
N ALA A 30 -39.21 14.27 6.08
CA ALA A 30 -37.85 14.20 6.58
C ALA A 30 -37.80 13.15 7.68
N GLY A 31 -37.64 11.89 7.35
CA GLY A 31 -37.61 10.85 8.37
C GLY A 31 -37.23 9.42 7.93
N THR A 32 -36.59 9.20 6.77
CA THR A 32 -36.19 7.83 6.41
C THR A 32 -34.74 7.64 5.94
N PHE A 33 -33.94 8.71 5.83
CA PHE A 33 -32.54 8.56 5.44
C PHE A 33 -31.55 8.41 6.61
N SER A 34 -31.98 8.67 7.85
CA SER A 34 -31.07 8.64 9.00
C SER A 34 -30.90 7.27 9.65
N SER A 35 -31.83 6.33 9.48
CA SER A 35 -31.77 5.04 10.18
C SER A 35 -30.88 4.00 9.49
N ALA A 36 -30.79 4.02 8.14
CA ALA A 36 -29.96 3.07 7.40
C ALA A 36 -28.46 3.38 7.54
N ALA A 37 -28.09 4.67 7.54
CA ALA A 37 -26.70 5.08 7.76
C ALA A 37 -26.22 4.82 9.20
N ALA A 38 -27.08 5.05 10.20
CA ALA A 38 -26.79 4.75 11.59
C ALA A 38 -26.66 3.24 11.85
N SER A 39 -27.52 2.43 11.24
CA SER A 39 -27.46 0.96 11.34
C SER A 39 -26.24 0.35 10.65
N ALA A 40 -25.80 0.92 9.51
CA ALA A 40 -24.57 0.49 8.82
C ALA A 40 -23.30 0.88 9.61
N ALA A 41 -23.26 2.06 10.20
CA ALA A 41 -22.18 2.50 11.06
C ALA A 41 -22.07 1.64 12.33
N ASP A 42 -23.18 1.33 12.98
CA ASP A 42 -23.23 0.51 14.20
C ASP A 42 -22.82 -0.95 13.92
N SER A 43 -23.21 -1.49 12.76
CA SER A 43 -22.82 -2.84 12.32
C SER A 43 -21.36 -2.93 11.91
N SER A 44 -20.74 -1.85 11.44
CA SER A 44 -19.31 -1.79 11.10
C SER A 44 -18.45 -1.67 12.36
N VAL A 45 -18.87 -0.87 13.34
CA VAL A 45 -18.22 -0.75 14.65
C VAL A 45 -18.27 -2.08 15.41
N SER A 46 -19.40 -2.79 15.38
CA SER A 46 -19.55 -4.10 16.03
C SER A 46 -18.71 -5.18 15.36
N ARG A 47 -18.60 -5.19 14.02
CA ARG A 47 -17.73 -6.14 13.28
C ARG A 47 -16.25 -5.90 13.57
N ASN A 48 -15.82 -4.65 13.60
CA ASN A 48 -14.45 -4.30 13.92
C ASN A 48 -14.10 -4.68 15.38
N ALA A 49 -14.99 -4.48 16.34
CA ALA A 49 -14.77 -4.88 17.73
C ALA A 49 -14.52 -6.39 17.90
N GLY A 50 -15.20 -7.23 17.12
CA GLY A 50 -14.95 -8.69 17.08
C GLY A 50 -13.58 -9.05 16.49
N LEU A 51 -13.11 -8.32 15.48
CA LEU A 51 -11.78 -8.51 14.87
C LEU A 51 -10.66 -8.13 15.82
N HIS A 52 -10.79 -7.02 16.56
CA HIS A 52 -9.77 -6.54 17.51
C HIS A 52 -9.43 -7.56 18.62
N GLY A 53 -10.40 -8.38 19.03
CA GLY A 53 -10.19 -9.44 20.04
C GLY A 53 -9.60 -10.72 19.47
N SER A 54 -9.91 -11.03 18.22
CA SER A 54 -9.53 -12.30 17.58
C SER A 54 -8.17 -12.26 16.89
N VAL A 55 -7.80 -11.15 16.24
CA VAL A 55 -6.50 -10.99 15.56
C VAL A 55 -5.37 -10.84 16.59
N LYS A 56 -4.28 -11.54 16.38
CA LYS A 56 -3.07 -11.52 17.23
C LYS A 56 -1.84 -11.01 16.47
N ALA A 57 -1.79 -11.25 15.16
CA ALA A 57 -0.67 -10.84 14.32
C ALA A 57 -1.19 -10.28 12.99
N LEU A 58 -0.52 -9.25 12.49
CA LEU A 58 -0.67 -8.76 11.13
C LEU A 58 0.61 -9.09 10.35
N VAL A 59 0.42 -9.68 9.18
CA VAL A 59 1.51 -9.93 8.22
C VAL A 59 1.30 -9.08 6.98
N PHE A 60 2.36 -8.48 6.49
CA PHE A 60 2.28 -7.43 5.48
C PHE A 60 2.95 -7.85 4.18
N ASP A 61 2.23 -7.75 3.07
CA ASP A 61 2.89 -7.54 1.79
C ASP A 61 3.70 -6.24 1.84
N VAL A 62 4.82 -6.18 1.12
CA VAL A 62 5.77 -5.08 1.27
C VAL A 62 5.85 -4.20 0.04
N PHE A 63 6.13 -4.79 -1.14
CA PHE A 63 6.31 -4.04 -2.37
C PHE A 63 4.98 -3.45 -2.88
N GLY A 64 4.87 -2.13 -2.89
CA GLY A 64 3.65 -1.42 -3.25
C GLY A 64 2.71 -1.19 -2.06
N THR A 65 2.64 -2.11 -1.11
CA THR A 65 1.81 -2.00 0.09
C THR A 65 2.43 -1.08 1.14
N VAL A 66 3.66 -1.35 1.55
CA VAL A 66 4.39 -0.60 2.60
C VAL A 66 5.32 0.44 2.01
N VAL A 67 5.93 0.14 0.86
CA VAL A 67 6.95 0.98 0.22
C VAL A 67 6.57 1.37 -1.21
N ASP A 68 6.95 2.60 -1.59
CA ASP A 68 6.89 3.07 -2.98
C ASP A 68 8.09 2.51 -3.76
N TRP A 69 7.91 1.30 -4.30
CA TRP A 69 8.93 0.67 -5.12
C TRP A 69 9.22 1.47 -6.38
N ARG A 70 8.17 2.03 -7.01
CA ARG A 70 8.28 2.67 -8.32
C ARG A 70 9.08 3.97 -8.22
N GLY A 71 8.68 4.88 -7.34
CA GLY A 71 9.38 6.14 -7.12
C GLY A 71 10.82 5.92 -6.65
N SER A 72 11.04 4.92 -5.79
CA SER A 72 12.37 4.58 -5.30
C SER A 72 13.31 4.08 -6.41
N ILE A 73 12.85 3.17 -7.27
CA ILE A 73 13.67 2.63 -8.38
C ILE A 73 13.93 3.69 -9.44
N ILE A 74 12.95 4.54 -9.78
CA ILE A 74 13.15 5.68 -10.67
C ILE A 74 14.28 6.57 -10.16
N ARG A 75 14.21 6.96 -8.88
CA ARG A 75 15.22 7.81 -8.25
C ARG A 75 16.61 7.17 -8.24
N GLU A 76 16.73 5.89 -7.91
CA GLU A 76 18.03 5.17 -7.94
C GLU A 76 18.61 5.16 -9.37
N GLY A 77 17.76 4.98 -10.37
CA GLY A 77 18.14 5.08 -11.78
C GLY A 77 18.63 6.47 -12.18
N GLU A 78 17.89 7.52 -11.80
CA GLU A 78 18.29 8.91 -12.05
C GLU A 78 19.65 9.25 -11.37
N LEU A 79 19.84 8.78 -10.15
CA LEU A 79 21.12 8.95 -9.43
C LEU A 79 22.27 8.22 -10.14
N LEU A 80 22.04 7.01 -10.63
CA LEU A 80 23.00 6.27 -11.42
C LEU A 80 23.30 7.01 -12.73
N GLY A 81 22.26 7.44 -13.43
CA GLY A 81 22.35 8.20 -14.68
C GLY A 81 23.17 9.47 -14.51
N LYS A 82 22.91 10.25 -13.45
CA LYS A 82 23.65 11.47 -13.13
C LYS A 82 25.13 11.19 -12.86
N ARG A 83 25.45 10.13 -12.09
CA ARG A 83 26.86 9.77 -11.77
C ARG A 83 27.66 9.29 -12.97
N LYS A 84 26.99 8.58 -13.89
CA LYS A 84 27.66 7.88 -15.01
C LYS A 84 27.47 8.58 -16.36
N GLY A 85 26.72 9.69 -16.42
CA GLY A 85 26.40 10.34 -17.69
C GLY A 85 25.44 9.52 -18.57
N ILE A 86 24.63 8.65 -17.98
CA ILE A 86 23.70 7.78 -18.68
C ILE A 86 22.34 8.50 -18.77
N ASN A 87 21.87 8.70 -20.02
CA ASN A 87 20.53 9.22 -20.29
C ASN A 87 19.60 8.07 -20.69
N ALA A 88 18.74 7.65 -19.78
CA ALA A 88 17.76 6.60 -20.01
C ALA A 88 16.37 7.02 -19.47
N ASP A 89 15.31 6.46 -20.01
CA ASP A 89 13.95 6.59 -19.45
C ASP A 89 13.84 5.70 -18.19
N TRP A 90 14.20 6.28 -17.05
CA TRP A 90 14.17 5.57 -15.77
C TRP A 90 12.77 5.21 -15.31
N VAL A 91 11.74 5.90 -15.81
CA VAL A 91 10.34 5.56 -15.57
C VAL A 91 9.99 4.27 -16.29
N ALA A 92 10.28 4.19 -17.59
CA ALA A 92 10.07 2.98 -18.36
C ALA A 92 10.95 1.82 -17.84
N PHE A 93 12.19 2.11 -17.41
CA PHE A 93 13.10 1.13 -16.83
C PHE A 93 12.53 0.50 -15.55
N ALA A 94 12.04 1.31 -14.60
CA ALA A 94 11.44 0.84 -13.35
C ALA A 94 10.18 -0.01 -13.63
N ASP A 95 9.31 0.44 -14.51
CA ASP A 95 8.11 -0.28 -14.90
C ASP A 95 8.46 -1.63 -15.57
N ALA A 96 9.48 -1.67 -16.43
CA ALA A 96 9.98 -2.89 -17.07
C ALA A 96 10.62 -3.85 -16.05
N TRP A 97 11.39 -3.34 -15.08
CA TRP A 97 11.99 -4.17 -14.02
C TRP A 97 10.92 -4.88 -13.21
N ARG A 98 9.91 -4.12 -12.77
CA ARG A 98 8.76 -4.70 -12.07
C ARG A 98 7.95 -5.65 -12.95
N GLY A 99 7.82 -5.34 -14.26
CA GLY A 99 7.13 -6.19 -15.22
C GLY A 99 7.78 -7.56 -15.42
N GLY A 100 9.10 -7.65 -15.29
CA GLY A 100 9.85 -8.90 -15.37
C GLY A 100 9.68 -9.83 -14.16
N TYR A 101 9.16 -9.32 -13.04
CA TYR A 101 9.07 -9.99 -11.74
C TYR A 101 8.20 -11.28 -11.81
N GLN A 102 6.92 -11.16 -12.16
CA GLN A 102 6.01 -12.30 -12.23
C GLN A 102 6.43 -13.38 -13.24
N PRO A 103 6.82 -13.04 -14.49
CA PRO A 103 7.29 -14.03 -15.44
C PRO A 103 8.52 -14.80 -14.94
N THR A 104 9.46 -14.13 -14.26
CA THR A 104 10.68 -14.77 -13.76
C THR A 104 10.41 -15.67 -12.56
N MET A 105 9.54 -15.25 -11.62
CA MET A 105 9.06 -16.15 -10.56
C MET A 105 8.35 -17.38 -11.12
N GLN A 106 7.56 -17.23 -12.19
CA GLN A 106 6.89 -18.36 -12.82
C GLN A 106 7.88 -19.39 -13.38
N LYS A 107 9.05 -18.98 -13.87
CA LYS A 107 10.12 -19.92 -14.30
C LYS A 107 10.64 -20.76 -13.13
N VAL A 108 10.75 -20.18 -11.91
CA VAL A 108 11.09 -20.94 -10.69
C VAL A 108 9.96 -21.89 -10.33
N ARG A 109 8.72 -21.41 -10.27
CA ARG A 109 7.55 -22.21 -9.89
C ARG A 109 7.30 -23.38 -10.85
N SER A 110 7.59 -23.23 -12.13
CA SER A 110 7.49 -24.29 -13.14
C SER A 110 8.69 -25.24 -13.14
N GLY A 111 9.73 -24.99 -12.32
CA GLY A 111 10.96 -25.77 -12.33
C GLY A 111 11.88 -25.52 -13.54
N GLN A 112 11.58 -24.51 -14.35
CA GLN A 112 12.42 -24.14 -15.50
C GLN A 112 13.79 -23.60 -15.04
N ILE A 113 13.85 -22.92 -13.91
CA ILE A 113 15.07 -22.55 -13.20
C ILE A 113 14.98 -23.04 -11.75
N ALA A 114 16.13 -23.37 -11.16
CA ALA A 114 16.19 -23.77 -9.75
C ALA A 114 15.66 -22.66 -8.84
N TRP A 115 15.30 -23.02 -7.58
CA TRP A 115 14.93 -22.04 -6.58
C TRP A 115 15.96 -20.91 -6.54
N THR A 116 15.48 -19.70 -6.72
CA THR A 116 16.27 -18.48 -6.75
C THR A 116 15.51 -17.42 -5.98
N ASN A 117 16.11 -16.78 -5.00
CA ASN A 117 15.45 -15.72 -4.26
C ASN A 117 15.26 -14.43 -5.11
N ILE A 118 14.54 -13.46 -4.57
CA ILE A 118 14.18 -12.26 -5.33
C ILE A 118 15.39 -11.44 -5.75
N ASP A 119 16.46 -11.36 -4.98
CA ASP A 119 17.68 -10.65 -5.38
C ASP A 119 18.28 -11.27 -6.66
N GLY A 120 18.30 -12.60 -6.73
CA GLY A 120 18.74 -13.31 -7.93
C GLY A 120 17.82 -13.08 -9.12
N LEU A 121 16.50 -13.08 -8.92
CA LEU A 121 15.54 -12.79 -9.98
C LEU A 121 15.66 -11.35 -10.47
N HIS A 122 15.76 -10.39 -9.55
CA HIS A 122 16.00 -8.99 -9.89
C HIS A 122 17.28 -8.82 -10.71
N ARG A 123 18.34 -9.56 -10.37
CA ARG A 123 19.61 -9.51 -11.12
C ARG A 123 19.47 -10.07 -12.53
N ILE A 124 18.74 -11.18 -12.72
CA ILE A 124 18.46 -11.75 -14.04
C ILE A 124 17.74 -10.70 -14.90
N ILE A 125 16.67 -10.09 -14.36
CA ILE A 125 15.89 -9.08 -15.06
C ILE A 125 16.75 -7.85 -15.35
N LEU A 126 17.54 -7.38 -14.36
CA LEU A 126 18.42 -6.22 -14.50
C LEU A 126 19.40 -6.40 -15.67
N ASN A 127 20.04 -7.55 -15.77
CA ASN A 127 20.98 -7.83 -16.86
C ASN A 127 20.32 -7.74 -18.24
N ASP A 128 19.06 -8.16 -18.37
CA ASP A 128 18.30 -8.05 -19.62
C ASP A 128 17.94 -6.57 -19.91
N LEU A 129 17.53 -5.83 -18.88
CA LEU A 129 17.17 -4.42 -19.01
C LEU A 129 18.37 -3.52 -19.35
N LEU A 130 19.54 -3.78 -18.77
CA LEU A 130 20.75 -3.04 -19.12
C LEU A 130 21.02 -3.11 -20.62
N ARG A 131 20.85 -4.30 -21.23
CA ARG A 131 20.97 -4.48 -22.70
C ARG A 131 19.84 -3.77 -23.45
N GLN A 132 18.59 -3.96 -23.02
CA GLN A 132 17.41 -3.38 -23.66
C GLN A 132 17.45 -1.85 -23.70
N PHE A 133 17.91 -1.21 -22.62
CA PHE A 133 18.02 0.25 -22.49
C PHE A 133 19.38 0.79 -22.95
N ASN A 134 20.25 -0.05 -23.55
CA ASN A 134 21.59 0.33 -23.99
C ASN A 134 22.46 0.95 -22.89
N ILE A 135 22.30 0.50 -21.65
CA ILE A 135 23.10 0.95 -20.51
C ILE A 135 24.38 0.11 -20.45
N ASN A 136 25.52 0.74 -20.78
CA ASN A 136 26.82 0.10 -20.86
C ASN A 136 27.84 0.77 -19.95
N GLY A 137 29.00 0.12 -19.72
CA GLY A 137 30.13 0.70 -18.98
C GLY A 137 29.97 0.69 -17.45
N LEU A 138 29.00 -0.08 -16.92
CA LEU A 138 28.91 -0.36 -15.50
C LEU A 138 29.84 -1.51 -15.12
N SER A 139 30.55 -1.38 -14.00
CA SER A 139 31.28 -2.51 -13.41
C SER A 139 30.31 -3.49 -12.75
N GLU A 140 30.78 -4.69 -12.46
CA GLU A 140 29.97 -5.70 -11.77
C GLU A 140 29.51 -5.21 -10.38
N GLU A 141 30.38 -4.50 -9.67
CA GLU A 141 30.04 -3.88 -8.37
C GLU A 141 28.95 -2.82 -8.48
N GLU A 142 28.96 -2.03 -9.55
CA GLU A 142 27.93 -1.02 -9.83
C GLU A 142 26.60 -1.67 -10.19
N ILE A 143 26.62 -2.75 -10.96
CA ILE A 143 25.42 -3.51 -11.27
C ILE A 143 24.85 -4.17 -10.01
N ASP A 144 25.69 -4.77 -9.15
CA ASP A 144 25.25 -5.34 -7.86
C ASP A 144 24.70 -4.26 -6.93
N HIS A 145 25.37 -3.10 -6.85
CA HIS A 145 24.86 -1.97 -6.08
C HIS A 145 23.49 -1.50 -6.60
N PHE A 146 23.31 -1.43 -7.92
CA PHE A 146 22.03 -1.03 -8.51
C PHE A 146 20.97 -2.13 -8.33
N ASN A 147 21.31 -3.41 -8.43
CA ASN A 147 20.41 -4.49 -8.07
C ASN A 147 19.88 -4.36 -6.64
N ARG A 148 20.72 -3.94 -5.71
CA ARG A 148 20.33 -3.68 -4.33
C ARG A 148 19.55 -2.37 -4.12
N ALA A 149 19.13 -1.66 -5.16
CA ALA A 149 18.18 -0.56 -5.05
C ALA A 149 16.88 -1.04 -4.37
N TRP A 150 16.48 -2.29 -4.61
CA TRP A 150 15.32 -2.91 -3.96
C TRP A 150 15.45 -3.06 -2.44
N HIS A 151 16.64 -2.98 -1.87
CA HIS A 151 16.89 -2.95 -0.43
C HIS A 151 16.73 -1.55 0.19
N ARG A 152 16.58 -0.49 -0.63
CA ARG A 152 16.59 0.92 -0.22
C ARG A 152 15.30 1.64 -0.66
N LEU A 153 14.19 0.89 -0.73
CA LEU A 153 12.90 1.47 -1.08
C LEU A 153 12.37 2.37 0.04
N TRP A 154 11.76 3.46 -0.35
CA TRP A 154 11.18 4.43 0.59
C TRP A 154 9.80 3.98 1.02
N PRO A 155 9.46 4.12 2.31
CA PRO A 155 8.13 3.80 2.79
C PRO A 155 7.13 4.86 2.28
N TRP A 156 5.88 4.46 2.15
CA TRP A 156 4.80 5.43 2.03
C TRP A 156 4.77 6.33 3.27
N PRO A 157 4.33 7.61 3.15
CA PRO A 157 4.38 8.58 4.26
C PRO A 157 3.66 8.14 5.54
N ASP A 158 2.61 7.34 5.40
CA ASP A 158 1.80 6.78 6.48
C ASP A 158 2.39 5.52 7.12
N ALA A 159 3.35 4.86 6.46
CA ALA A 159 3.75 3.49 6.79
C ALA A 159 4.42 3.38 8.17
N VAL A 160 5.44 4.19 8.45
CA VAL A 160 6.18 4.09 9.72
C VAL A 160 5.27 4.39 10.91
N GLY A 161 4.48 5.49 10.83
CA GLY A 161 3.57 5.88 11.91
C GLY A 161 2.45 4.89 12.13
N GLY A 162 1.81 4.41 11.05
CA GLY A 162 0.73 3.44 11.14
C GLY A 162 1.20 2.08 11.66
N LEU A 163 2.37 1.60 11.19
CA LEU A 163 2.97 0.36 11.68
C LEU A 163 3.36 0.45 13.16
N GLN A 164 3.89 1.59 13.63
CA GLN A 164 4.17 1.78 15.05
C GLN A 164 2.92 1.71 15.93
N ARG A 165 1.81 2.29 15.47
CA ARG A 165 0.53 2.17 16.17
C ARG A 165 0.06 0.72 16.22
N LEU A 166 0.05 0.02 15.10
CA LEU A 166 -0.35 -1.40 15.04
C LEU A 166 0.53 -2.28 15.93
N LYS A 167 1.84 -2.05 15.95
CA LYS A 167 2.81 -2.76 16.81
C LYS A 167 2.51 -2.63 18.31
N SER A 168 1.85 -1.56 18.75
CA SER A 168 1.52 -1.38 20.16
C SER A 168 0.59 -2.47 20.72
N ARG A 169 -0.12 -3.17 19.82
CA ARG A 169 -1.13 -4.18 20.21
C ARG A 169 -0.95 -5.52 19.52
N TYR A 170 -0.40 -5.55 18.32
CA TYR A 170 -0.31 -6.73 17.48
C TYR A 170 1.15 -7.07 17.19
N ILE A 171 1.45 -8.34 17.01
CA ILE A 171 2.70 -8.74 16.36
C ILE A 171 2.62 -8.26 14.90
N ILE A 172 3.62 -7.52 14.44
CA ILE A 172 3.70 -7.08 13.05
C ILE A 172 4.93 -7.68 12.36
N SER A 173 4.72 -8.30 11.21
CA SER A 173 5.77 -8.96 10.45
C SER A 173 5.61 -8.71 8.96
N THR A 174 6.70 -8.73 8.21
CA THR A 174 6.59 -8.86 6.76
C THR A 174 6.04 -10.24 6.39
N LEU A 175 5.37 -10.35 5.25
CA LEU A 175 5.12 -11.60 4.54
C LEU A 175 5.21 -11.31 3.04
N SER A 176 6.41 -11.36 2.53
CA SER A 176 6.75 -10.87 1.20
C SER A 176 7.52 -11.94 0.40
N ASN A 177 7.43 -11.84 -0.91
CA ASN A 177 8.30 -12.61 -1.80
C ASN A 177 9.77 -12.13 -1.74
N GLY A 178 10.02 -10.90 -1.26
CA GLY A 178 11.38 -10.40 -1.00
C GLY A 178 12.15 -11.31 -0.05
N ASN A 179 13.43 -11.55 -0.32
CA ASN A 179 14.27 -12.38 0.53
C ASN A 179 14.59 -11.71 1.88
N VAL A 180 14.97 -12.49 2.87
CA VAL A 180 15.19 -12.04 4.26
C VAL A 180 16.18 -10.89 4.33
N ALA A 181 17.32 -10.99 3.63
CA ALA A 181 18.35 -9.94 3.62
C ALA A 181 17.82 -8.62 3.04
N LEU A 182 17.05 -8.68 1.92
CA LEU A 182 16.43 -7.53 1.28
C LEU A 182 15.46 -6.84 2.25
N LEU A 183 14.54 -7.59 2.83
CA LEU A 183 13.51 -7.05 3.75
C LEU A 183 14.14 -6.47 5.03
N THR A 184 15.19 -7.11 5.56
CA THR A 184 15.92 -6.63 6.73
C THR A 184 16.63 -5.30 6.45
N ASN A 185 17.34 -5.21 5.31
CA ASN A 185 18.02 -4.00 4.91
C ASN A 185 17.03 -2.86 4.65
N MET A 186 15.94 -3.15 3.96
CA MET A 186 14.85 -2.20 3.71
C MET A 186 14.22 -1.71 5.02
N GLY A 187 13.95 -2.62 5.96
CA GLY A 187 13.41 -2.27 7.27
C GLY A 187 14.31 -1.29 8.02
N LYS A 188 15.63 -1.54 8.01
CA LYS A 188 16.64 -0.63 8.61
C LYS A 188 16.74 0.69 7.87
N TYR A 189 16.74 0.67 6.54
CA TYR A 189 16.83 1.88 5.71
C TYR A 189 15.62 2.79 5.89
N ALA A 190 14.42 2.21 5.87
CA ALA A 190 13.15 2.91 5.91
C ALA A 190 12.60 3.16 7.34
N GLY A 191 13.28 2.67 8.38
CA GLY A 191 12.82 2.80 9.77
C GLY A 191 11.54 2.01 10.07
N LEU A 192 11.30 0.91 9.35
CA LEU A 192 10.09 0.09 9.53
C LEU A 192 10.18 -0.75 10.82
N PRO A 193 9.20 -0.66 11.72
CA PRO A 193 9.32 -1.17 13.08
C PRO A 193 8.90 -2.65 13.24
N TRP A 194 9.31 -3.51 12.32
CA TRP A 194 8.93 -4.93 12.35
C TRP A 194 9.31 -5.63 13.66
N ASP A 195 8.47 -6.54 14.15
CA ASP A 195 8.82 -7.48 15.22
C ASP A 195 9.67 -8.63 14.69
N CYS A 196 9.35 -9.09 13.48
CA CYS A 196 10.16 -10.08 12.77
C CYS A 196 10.04 -9.92 11.26
N ILE A 197 10.94 -10.58 10.53
CA ILE A 197 10.96 -10.60 9.07
C ILE A 197 10.58 -12.00 8.60
N LEU A 198 9.40 -12.14 8.00
CA LEU A 198 8.97 -13.34 7.31
C LEU A 198 9.02 -13.11 5.80
N SER A 199 9.58 -14.07 5.11
CA SER A 199 9.87 -14.07 3.69
C SER A 199 9.45 -15.39 3.08
N ALA A 200 9.01 -15.37 1.85
CA ALA A 200 8.78 -16.54 1.01
C ALA A 200 10.02 -17.45 0.92
N GLU A 201 11.24 -16.85 1.01
CA GLU A 201 12.52 -17.56 1.04
C GLU A 201 12.59 -18.61 2.15
N LEU A 202 11.98 -18.34 3.33
CA LEU A 202 11.97 -19.28 4.47
C LEU A 202 11.21 -20.58 4.17
N PHE A 203 10.34 -20.54 3.18
CA PHE A 203 9.47 -21.66 2.82
C PHE A 203 9.89 -22.33 1.50
N GLY A 204 10.83 -21.73 0.75
CA GLY A 204 11.22 -22.19 -0.58
C GLY A 204 10.10 -22.07 -1.62
N HIS A 205 9.10 -21.24 -1.36
CA HIS A 205 7.94 -20.99 -2.20
C HIS A 205 7.69 -19.49 -2.35
N TYR A 206 6.97 -19.09 -3.40
CA TYR A 206 6.49 -17.72 -3.57
C TYR A 206 5.00 -17.61 -3.27
N LYS A 207 4.55 -16.46 -2.81
CA LYS A 207 3.12 -16.13 -2.83
C LYS A 207 2.61 -16.21 -4.28
N PRO A 208 1.42 -16.77 -4.54
CA PRO A 208 0.38 -17.17 -3.59
C PRO A 208 0.39 -18.64 -3.15
N ASP A 209 1.54 -19.32 -3.11
CA ASP A 209 1.60 -20.72 -2.67
C ASP A 209 1.23 -20.83 -1.17
N PRO A 210 0.41 -21.81 -0.77
CA PRO A 210 -0.15 -21.90 0.59
C PRO A 210 0.90 -22.08 1.68
N GLU A 211 2.07 -22.65 1.35
CA GLU A 211 3.19 -22.85 2.27
C GLU A 211 3.65 -21.52 2.89
N VAL A 212 3.57 -20.41 2.14
CA VAL A 212 4.01 -19.10 2.59
C VAL A 212 3.08 -18.56 3.68
N TYR A 213 1.77 -18.62 3.46
CA TYR A 213 0.78 -18.07 4.40
C TYR A 213 0.62 -18.95 5.64
N LEU A 214 0.47 -20.26 5.45
CA LEU A 214 0.31 -21.21 6.55
C LEU A 214 1.61 -21.36 7.34
N GLY A 215 2.76 -21.33 6.66
CA GLY A 215 4.07 -21.31 7.28
C GLY A 215 4.28 -20.08 8.16
N ALA A 216 3.87 -18.90 7.71
CA ALA A 216 3.93 -17.67 8.50
C ALA A 216 3.07 -17.79 9.77
N ALA A 217 1.83 -18.23 9.68
CA ALA A 217 0.98 -18.45 10.85
C ALA A 217 1.62 -19.44 11.83
N LYS A 218 2.19 -20.54 11.33
CA LYS A 218 2.88 -21.54 12.14
C LYS A 218 4.10 -20.96 12.88
N LEU A 219 4.91 -20.13 12.21
CA LEU A 219 6.10 -19.52 12.83
C LEU A 219 5.72 -18.47 13.88
N LEU A 220 4.63 -17.72 13.65
CA LEU A 220 4.14 -16.72 14.60
C LEU A 220 3.40 -17.34 15.80
N GLY A 221 2.85 -18.55 15.66
CA GLY A 221 2.15 -19.29 16.70
C GLY A 221 0.63 -19.19 16.71
N PRO A 222 -0.02 -18.08 16.33
CA PRO A 222 -1.48 -18.02 16.25
C PRO A 222 -2.05 -18.91 15.13
N SER A 223 -3.32 -19.33 15.29
CA SER A 223 -4.04 -20.01 14.21
C SER A 223 -4.23 -19.09 12.98
N PRO A 224 -4.40 -19.63 11.76
CA PRO A 224 -4.62 -18.81 10.57
C PRO A 224 -5.72 -17.74 10.74
N SER A 225 -6.83 -18.09 11.41
CA SER A 225 -7.94 -17.16 11.69
C SER A 225 -7.61 -16.01 12.66
N GLN A 226 -6.47 -16.09 13.32
CA GLN A 226 -5.93 -15.05 14.21
C GLN A 226 -4.79 -14.24 13.58
N VAL A 227 -4.40 -14.56 12.34
CA VAL A 227 -3.41 -13.82 11.55
C VAL A 227 -4.15 -13.05 10.46
N MET A 228 -3.83 -11.77 10.32
CA MET A 228 -4.41 -10.90 9.29
C MET A 228 -3.36 -10.62 8.22
N MET A 229 -3.63 -11.02 6.98
CA MET A 229 -2.86 -10.60 5.81
C MET A 229 -3.26 -9.18 5.43
N THR A 230 -2.28 -8.29 5.32
CA THR A 230 -2.47 -6.88 4.94
C THR A 230 -1.74 -6.61 3.64
N ALA A 231 -2.45 -6.18 2.61
CA ALA A 231 -1.89 -5.91 1.29
C ALA A 231 -2.64 -4.81 0.55
N ALA A 232 -1.99 -4.23 -0.47
CA ALA A 232 -2.63 -3.37 -1.46
C ALA A 232 -3.14 -4.17 -2.68
N HIS A 233 -2.96 -5.49 -2.70
CA HIS A 233 -3.23 -6.36 -3.85
C HIS A 233 -4.29 -7.39 -3.50
N MET A 234 -5.40 -7.37 -4.22
CA MET A 234 -6.54 -8.25 -3.96
C MET A 234 -6.23 -9.72 -4.20
N ASP A 235 -5.37 -10.04 -5.16
CA ASP A 235 -4.96 -11.42 -5.45
C ASP A 235 -4.23 -12.06 -4.24
N ASP A 236 -3.38 -11.32 -3.55
CA ASP A 236 -2.70 -11.75 -2.32
C ASP A 236 -3.69 -11.96 -1.17
N LEU A 237 -4.63 -11.02 -0.98
CA LEU A 237 -5.67 -11.12 0.04
C LEU A 237 -6.63 -12.29 -0.20
N MET A 238 -7.02 -12.49 -1.46
CA MET A 238 -7.90 -13.62 -1.82
C MET A 238 -7.20 -14.97 -1.61
N ALA A 239 -5.90 -15.07 -1.88
CA ALA A 239 -5.13 -16.27 -1.60
C ALA A 239 -5.05 -16.55 -0.09
N ALA A 240 -4.73 -15.54 0.71
CA ALA A 240 -4.69 -15.66 2.17
C ALA A 240 -6.05 -16.04 2.77
N LYS A 241 -7.14 -15.42 2.29
CA LYS A 241 -8.50 -15.69 2.76
C LYS A 241 -8.94 -17.14 2.51
N LYS A 242 -8.60 -17.71 1.35
CA LYS A 242 -8.88 -19.13 1.04
C LYS A 242 -8.23 -20.10 2.03
N LEU A 243 -7.17 -19.67 2.68
CA LEU A 243 -6.41 -20.45 3.68
C LEU A 243 -6.87 -20.16 5.13
N GLY A 244 -7.92 -19.36 5.29
CA GLY A 244 -8.53 -19.05 6.58
C GLY A 244 -7.88 -17.89 7.34
N LEU A 245 -6.98 -17.12 6.71
CA LEU A 245 -6.46 -15.89 7.31
C LEU A 245 -7.53 -14.79 7.26
N ARG A 246 -7.42 -13.83 8.17
CA ARG A 246 -8.10 -12.54 8.07
C ARG A 246 -7.40 -11.67 7.03
N THR A 247 -8.11 -10.68 6.49
CA THR A 247 -7.62 -9.87 5.39
C THR A 247 -7.90 -8.39 5.60
N ALA A 248 -6.91 -7.55 5.32
CA ALA A 248 -7.04 -6.09 5.30
C ALA A 248 -6.48 -5.53 3.98
N LEU A 249 -7.33 -4.84 3.23
CA LEU A 249 -6.94 -4.07 2.06
C LEU A 249 -6.50 -2.68 2.49
N VAL A 250 -5.29 -2.27 2.11
CA VAL A 250 -4.80 -0.89 2.24
C VAL A 250 -4.62 -0.34 0.84
N THR A 251 -5.42 0.65 0.44
CA THR A 251 -5.39 1.16 -0.93
C THR A 251 -4.14 1.98 -1.22
N ARG A 252 -3.56 1.79 -2.41
CA ARG A 252 -2.36 2.51 -2.88
C ARG A 252 -2.56 3.05 -4.30
N PRO A 253 -3.41 4.07 -4.47
CA PRO A 253 -3.80 4.55 -5.80
C PRO A 253 -2.63 5.06 -6.64
N LEU A 254 -1.52 5.45 -6.02
CA LEU A 254 -0.33 5.96 -6.68
C LEU A 254 0.76 4.91 -6.95
N GLU A 255 0.56 3.65 -6.57
CA GLU A 255 1.58 2.60 -6.70
C GLU A 255 2.17 2.52 -8.11
N PHE A 256 1.32 2.62 -9.13
CA PHE A 256 1.73 2.51 -10.53
C PHE A 256 1.87 3.87 -11.24
N GLY A 257 1.93 4.98 -10.46
CA GLY A 257 2.07 6.33 -11.04
C GLY A 257 0.91 6.73 -11.96
N GLY A 258 -0.29 6.21 -11.73
CA GLY A 258 -1.49 6.48 -12.53
C GLY A 258 -1.53 5.75 -13.89
N LYS A 259 -0.50 5.00 -14.27
CA LYS A 259 -0.45 4.27 -15.56
C LYS A 259 -1.26 2.96 -15.57
N ARG A 260 -1.43 2.35 -14.43
CA ARG A 260 -2.20 1.13 -14.21
C ARG A 260 -3.16 1.37 -13.05
N ARG A 261 -4.36 0.78 -13.14
CA ARG A 261 -5.31 0.81 -12.03
C ARG A 261 -4.73 0.01 -10.85
N ALA A 262 -4.67 0.61 -9.68
CA ALA A 262 -4.47 -0.06 -8.41
C ALA A 262 -5.81 -0.62 -7.90
N ASP A 263 -5.75 -1.61 -7.00
CA ASP A 263 -6.96 -2.11 -6.35
C ASP A 263 -7.56 -1.02 -5.43
N THR A 264 -8.89 -0.92 -5.44
CA THR A 264 -9.65 0.13 -4.77
C THR A 264 -10.49 -0.44 -3.63
N ALA A 265 -11.13 0.43 -2.87
CA ALA A 265 -12.03 0.02 -1.80
C ALA A 265 -13.20 -0.84 -2.34
N GLU A 266 -13.73 -0.50 -3.52
CA GLU A 266 -14.83 -1.23 -4.17
C GLU A 266 -14.43 -2.67 -4.51
N ASP A 267 -13.18 -2.91 -4.89
CA ASP A 267 -12.68 -4.26 -5.16
C ASP A 267 -12.65 -5.14 -3.90
N GLY A 268 -12.48 -4.51 -2.73
CA GLY A 268 -12.46 -5.19 -1.43
C GLY A 268 -13.82 -5.39 -0.77
N GLU A 269 -14.86 -4.65 -1.20
CA GLU A 269 -16.17 -4.69 -0.56
C GLU A 269 -16.79 -6.10 -0.54
N GLY A 270 -17.22 -6.52 0.65
CA GLY A 270 -17.80 -7.86 0.86
C GLY A 270 -16.78 -9.01 0.75
N ILE A 271 -15.51 -8.72 0.38
CA ILE A 271 -14.48 -9.74 0.18
C ILE A 271 -13.50 -9.74 1.35
N VAL A 272 -12.95 -8.58 1.75
CA VAL A 272 -11.97 -8.49 2.84
C VAL A 272 -12.62 -8.13 4.17
N ASP A 273 -11.94 -8.40 5.28
CA ASP A 273 -12.47 -8.11 6.62
C ASP A 273 -12.34 -6.61 6.97
N VAL A 274 -11.29 -5.95 6.50
CA VAL A 274 -11.03 -4.52 6.71
C VAL A 274 -10.60 -3.87 5.40
N ILE A 275 -11.11 -2.67 5.12
CA ILE A 275 -10.65 -1.80 4.04
C ILE A 275 -10.14 -0.51 4.68
N ALA A 276 -8.93 -0.08 4.33
CA ALA A 276 -8.31 1.12 4.85
C ALA A 276 -7.70 1.96 3.71
N SER A 277 -7.76 3.27 3.84
CA SER A 277 -7.17 4.21 2.88
C SER A 277 -5.64 4.28 3.01
N ASP A 278 -5.12 4.02 4.20
CA ASP A 278 -3.71 4.03 4.56
C ASP A 278 -3.47 3.26 5.88
N PHE A 279 -2.21 3.18 6.35
CA PHE A 279 -1.91 2.47 7.61
C PHE A 279 -2.35 3.23 8.86
N MET A 280 -2.53 4.56 8.80
CA MET A 280 -3.08 5.31 9.93
C MET A 280 -4.57 5.01 10.11
N ASP A 281 -5.31 4.92 9.00
CA ASP A 281 -6.72 4.50 8.99
C ASP A 281 -6.86 3.02 9.41
N LEU A 282 -5.96 2.14 8.91
CA LEU A 282 -5.93 0.75 9.36
C LEU A 282 -5.71 0.65 10.87
N ALA A 283 -4.75 1.39 11.42
CA ALA A 283 -4.47 1.42 12.85
C ALA A 283 -5.71 1.86 13.66
N ALA A 284 -6.38 2.92 13.22
CA ALA A 284 -7.63 3.38 13.85
C ALA A 284 -8.74 2.31 13.80
N LYS A 285 -8.93 1.66 12.64
CA LYS A 285 -9.91 0.58 12.46
C LYS A 285 -9.56 -0.68 13.25
N MET A 286 -8.29 -0.89 13.57
CA MET A 286 -7.80 -1.99 14.40
C MET A 286 -7.72 -1.63 15.90
N GLY A 287 -8.16 -0.43 16.28
CA GLY A 287 -8.28 0.00 17.69
C GLY A 287 -6.93 0.33 18.35
N THR A 288 -6.00 0.91 17.57
CA THR A 288 -4.68 1.36 18.06
C THR A 288 -4.44 2.84 17.81
#